data_d7f75e6ddfc3544da505f5e5107bcc3a
#
_entry.id   d7f75e6ddfc3544da505f5e5107bcc3a
#
_cell.length_a   1.000
_cell.length_b   1.000
_cell.length_c   1.000
_cell.angle_alpha   90.00
_cell.angle_beta   90.00
_cell.angle_gamma   90.00
#
_symmetry.space_group_name_H-M   'P 1'
#
loop_
_entity.id
_entity.type
_entity.pdbx_description
1 polymer ?
#
loop_
_entity_poly.entity_id
_entity_poly.type
_entity_poly.pdbx_seq_one_letter_code
_entity_poly.pdbx_strand_id
1 'polypeptide(L)'
;MSSLGTVFITGSNRGIGLEFTKQYVLQNWNVIATCRNTNQADELNELSEKHKNLSLLDLDITNKNSVDEVANILDGQPIDLLINNAAYLGPPDPQKFGDIDYEMFTKSFEVNVIGPIKVTEKLINNVRSSNTKKIIFLGSAAGSIAQIAPPVTLYSYRSSKAALHLAVHNLYHELASENIIVSLINPGLVDTRGFLDLKPDDPIPEELTKMVPEILIRMIQEGKIPMITTYESVTQMMSYIDDLTTDTKPLFVNCDGTPMPW
;
A
#
# COMPACT_ATOMS: atom_id res chain seq x y z
N MET A 1 -24.18 12.35 -11.55
CA MET A 1 -22.97 12.46 -12.37
C MET A 1 -22.49 11.05 -12.64
N SER A 2 -21.93 10.75 -13.80
CA SER A 2 -21.30 9.45 -14.07
C SER A 2 -20.04 9.31 -13.23
N SER A 3 -19.71 8.09 -12.77
CA SER A 3 -18.46 7.79 -12.06
C SER A 3 -17.25 8.07 -12.98
N LEU A 4 -16.14 8.48 -12.39
CA LEU A 4 -14.86 8.68 -13.11
C LEU A 4 -14.17 7.36 -13.49
N GLY A 5 -14.50 6.27 -12.82
CA GLY A 5 -13.94 4.94 -13.03
C GLY A 5 -14.14 4.04 -11.81
N THR A 6 -13.57 2.84 -11.84
CA THR A 6 -13.57 1.90 -10.71
C THR A 6 -12.17 1.72 -10.16
N VAL A 7 -11.98 1.94 -8.86
CA VAL A 7 -10.74 1.66 -8.14
C VAL A 7 -10.93 0.49 -7.18
N PHE A 8 -9.99 -0.47 -7.23
CA PHE A 8 -9.91 -1.59 -6.29
C PHE A 8 -8.71 -1.38 -5.35
N ILE A 9 -8.94 -1.44 -4.02
CA ILE A 9 -7.91 -1.13 -3.02
C ILE A 9 -7.79 -2.28 -2.03
N THR A 10 -6.58 -2.82 -1.86
CA THR A 10 -6.31 -3.83 -0.83
C THR A 10 -5.88 -3.20 0.49
N GLY A 11 -6.36 -3.74 1.64
CA GLY A 11 -5.97 -3.27 2.97
C GLY A 11 -6.54 -1.91 3.33
N SER A 12 -7.86 -1.72 3.08
CA SER A 12 -8.54 -0.43 3.20
C SER A 12 -9.07 -0.09 4.59
N ASN A 13 -8.92 -0.98 5.58
CA ASN A 13 -9.55 -0.79 6.89
C ASN A 13 -8.85 0.23 7.80
N ARG A 14 -7.66 0.72 7.45
CA ARG A 14 -6.90 1.71 8.22
C ARG A 14 -5.78 2.37 7.40
N GLY A 15 -5.21 3.42 7.97
CA GLY A 15 -3.99 4.08 7.45
C GLY A 15 -4.13 4.52 6.00
N ILE A 16 -3.11 4.27 5.18
CA ILE A 16 -3.03 4.70 3.78
C ILE A 16 -4.19 4.15 2.93
N GLY A 17 -4.56 2.87 3.11
CA GLY A 17 -5.65 2.26 2.34
C GLY A 17 -7.01 2.86 2.65
N LEU A 18 -7.28 3.18 3.91
CA LEU A 18 -8.51 3.87 4.30
C LEU A 18 -8.54 5.30 3.76
N GLU A 19 -7.42 5.99 3.79
CA GLU A 19 -7.32 7.35 3.25
C GLU A 19 -7.50 7.38 1.73
N PHE A 20 -6.93 6.44 0.98
CA PHE A 20 -7.24 6.27 -0.45
C PHE A 20 -8.74 6.07 -0.66
N THR A 21 -9.36 5.20 0.14
CA THR A 21 -10.79 4.94 0.05
C THR A 21 -11.59 6.24 0.27
N LYS A 22 -11.28 7.02 1.31
CA LYS A 22 -11.92 8.31 1.60
C LYS A 22 -11.81 9.29 0.42
N GLN A 23 -10.60 9.49 -0.09
CA GLN A 23 -10.38 10.47 -1.14
C GLN A 23 -10.99 10.06 -2.49
N TYR A 24 -10.89 8.79 -2.92
CA TYR A 24 -11.52 8.32 -4.17
C TYR A 24 -13.05 8.34 -4.10
N VAL A 25 -13.64 7.99 -2.96
CA VAL A 25 -15.09 8.11 -2.74
C VAL A 25 -15.55 9.56 -2.93
N LEU A 26 -14.84 10.53 -2.33
CA LEU A 26 -15.16 11.96 -2.43
C LEU A 26 -14.96 12.51 -3.86
N GLN A 27 -14.06 11.92 -4.64
CA GLN A 27 -13.86 12.25 -6.06
C GLN A 27 -14.85 11.54 -6.99
N ASN A 28 -15.88 10.88 -6.46
CA ASN A 28 -16.92 10.19 -7.23
C ASN A 28 -16.41 9.00 -8.08
N TRP A 29 -15.36 8.31 -7.62
CA TRP A 29 -15.01 6.99 -8.14
C TRP A 29 -15.93 5.91 -7.58
N ASN A 30 -16.15 4.82 -8.32
CA ASN A 30 -16.65 3.58 -7.73
C ASN A 30 -15.49 2.92 -6.99
N VAL A 31 -15.60 2.79 -5.68
CA VAL A 31 -14.53 2.24 -4.85
C VAL A 31 -14.89 0.84 -4.37
N ILE A 32 -14.02 -0.12 -4.65
CA ILE A 32 -14.06 -1.46 -4.09
C ILE A 32 -12.95 -1.54 -3.04
N ALA A 33 -13.32 -1.36 -1.79
CA ALA A 33 -12.40 -1.37 -0.66
C ALA A 33 -12.37 -2.75 0.00
N THR A 34 -11.18 -3.31 0.19
CA THR A 34 -11.05 -4.66 0.73
C THR A 34 -10.18 -4.72 1.98
N CYS A 35 -10.55 -5.59 2.89
CA CYS A 35 -9.76 -5.98 4.06
C CYS A 35 -10.12 -7.41 4.50
N ARG A 36 -9.37 -7.99 5.43
CA ARG A 36 -9.56 -9.38 5.87
C ARG A 36 -10.90 -9.65 6.53
N ASN A 37 -11.48 -8.67 7.19
CA ASN A 37 -12.79 -8.77 7.87
C ASN A 37 -13.42 -7.37 7.89
N THR A 38 -14.35 -7.14 7.00
CA THR A 38 -15.07 -5.86 6.87
C THR A 38 -15.97 -5.61 8.08
N ASN A 39 -16.50 -6.64 8.73
CA ASN A 39 -17.32 -6.49 9.94
C ASN A 39 -16.57 -5.90 11.15
N GLN A 40 -15.24 -5.89 11.10
CA GLN A 40 -14.38 -5.31 12.15
C GLN A 40 -13.70 -4.01 11.70
N ALA A 41 -14.18 -3.40 10.62
CA ALA A 41 -13.60 -2.19 10.03
C ALA A 41 -14.56 -1.00 10.22
N ASP A 42 -14.71 -0.54 11.47
CA ASP A 42 -15.74 0.44 11.87
C ASP A 42 -15.72 1.70 11.00
N GLU A 43 -14.55 2.36 10.85
CA GLU A 43 -14.43 3.56 10.02
C GLU A 43 -14.81 3.31 8.55
N LEU A 44 -14.49 2.13 8.03
CA LEU A 44 -14.79 1.77 6.65
C LEU A 44 -16.29 1.50 6.47
N ASN A 45 -16.93 0.88 7.47
CA ASN A 45 -18.36 0.64 7.52
C ASN A 45 -19.14 1.96 7.58
N GLU A 46 -18.76 2.88 8.50
CA GLU A 46 -19.36 4.20 8.58
C GLU A 46 -19.25 4.99 7.26
N LEU A 47 -18.12 4.84 6.56
CA LEU A 47 -17.92 5.48 5.27
C LEU A 47 -18.86 4.88 4.21
N SER A 48 -19.03 3.55 4.20
CA SER A 48 -19.89 2.85 3.24
C SER A 48 -21.38 3.18 3.42
N GLU A 49 -21.82 3.41 4.65
CA GLU A 49 -23.20 3.86 4.96
C GLU A 49 -23.49 5.25 4.36
N LYS A 50 -22.48 6.12 4.30
CA LYS A 50 -22.60 7.50 3.82
C LYS A 50 -22.45 7.62 2.30
N HIS A 51 -21.81 6.64 1.65
CA HIS A 51 -21.41 6.75 0.25
C HIS A 51 -21.80 5.51 -0.57
N LYS A 52 -22.78 5.66 -1.47
CA LYS A 52 -23.31 4.59 -2.31
C LYS A 52 -22.32 4.08 -3.38
N ASN A 53 -21.27 4.84 -3.65
CA ASN A 53 -20.19 4.50 -4.58
C ASN A 53 -19.05 3.73 -3.91
N LEU A 54 -19.25 3.25 -2.66
CA LEU A 54 -18.29 2.42 -1.93
C LEU A 54 -18.89 1.02 -1.70
N SER A 55 -18.18 0.00 -2.14
CA SER A 55 -18.45 -1.41 -1.88
C SER A 55 -17.34 -2.02 -1.05
N LEU A 56 -17.69 -2.85 -0.07
CA LEU A 56 -16.75 -3.53 0.81
C LEU A 56 -16.71 -5.03 0.50
N LEU A 57 -15.51 -5.62 0.41
CA LEU A 57 -15.33 -7.05 0.22
C LEU A 57 -14.29 -7.59 1.22
N ASP A 58 -14.56 -8.76 1.78
CA ASP A 58 -13.57 -9.49 2.56
C ASP A 58 -12.49 -10.05 1.63
N LEU A 59 -11.23 -9.75 1.94
CA LEU A 59 -10.09 -10.23 1.17
C LEU A 59 -8.88 -10.46 2.06
N ASP A 60 -8.50 -11.72 2.20
CA ASP A 60 -7.16 -12.09 2.66
C ASP A 60 -6.28 -12.40 1.44
N ILE A 61 -5.36 -11.49 1.11
CA ILE A 61 -4.48 -11.62 -0.06
C ILE A 61 -3.52 -12.80 0.02
N THR A 62 -3.33 -13.40 1.21
CA THR A 62 -2.51 -14.60 1.40
C THR A 62 -3.29 -15.86 1.10
N ASN A 63 -4.61 -15.85 1.27
CA ASN A 63 -5.50 -16.99 1.07
C ASN A 63 -5.97 -17.08 -0.38
N LYS A 64 -5.59 -18.16 -1.07
CA LYS A 64 -5.96 -18.39 -2.47
C LYS A 64 -7.49 -18.39 -2.68
N ASN A 65 -8.23 -19.04 -1.78
CA ASN A 65 -9.69 -19.14 -1.94
C ASN A 65 -10.37 -17.78 -1.79
N SER A 66 -9.91 -16.96 -0.84
CA SER A 66 -10.41 -15.59 -0.67
C SER A 66 -10.15 -14.73 -1.91
N VAL A 67 -8.98 -14.85 -2.53
CA VAL A 67 -8.66 -14.13 -3.76
C VAL A 67 -9.50 -14.65 -4.93
N ASP A 68 -9.68 -15.97 -5.08
CA ASP A 68 -10.52 -16.57 -6.11
C ASP A 68 -12.00 -16.14 -5.95
N GLU A 69 -12.51 -16.08 -4.72
CA GLU A 69 -13.87 -15.64 -4.43
C GLU A 69 -14.12 -14.18 -4.86
N VAL A 70 -13.21 -13.27 -4.49
CA VAL A 70 -13.30 -11.86 -4.90
C VAL A 70 -13.22 -11.73 -6.43
N ALA A 71 -12.34 -12.47 -7.09
CA ALA A 71 -12.26 -12.48 -8.55
C ALA A 71 -13.56 -12.96 -9.21
N ASN A 72 -14.22 -13.97 -8.64
CA ASN A 72 -15.52 -14.45 -9.12
C ASN A 72 -16.64 -13.43 -8.90
N ILE A 73 -16.66 -12.73 -7.76
CA ILE A 73 -17.62 -11.65 -7.49
C ILE A 73 -17.48 -10.51 -8.53
N LEU A 74 -16.26 -10.23 -8.95
CA LEU A 74 -15.93 -9.14 -9.87
C LEU A 74 -15.83 -9.58 -11.34
N ASP A 75 -16.25 -10.81 -11.67
CA ASP A 75 -16.15 -11.31 -13.05
C ASP A 75 -16.82 -10.37 -14.04
N GLY A 76 -16.10 -10.01 -15.11
CA GLY A 76 -16.56 -9.08 -16.14
C GLY A 76 -16.65 -7.60 -15.72
N GLN A 77 -16.38 -7.24 -14.46
CA GLN A 77 -16.39 -5.84 -14.02
C GLN A 77 -15.05 -5.16 -14.34
N PRO A 78 -15.01 -4.07 -15.12
CA PRO A 78 -13.78 -3.32 -15.36
C PRO A 78 -13.22 -2.68 -14.08
N ILE A 79 -11.90 -2.75 -13.92
CA ILE A 79 -11.15 -2.07 -12.87
C ILE A 79 -10.15 -1.12 -13.52
N ASP A 80 -10.41 0.18 -13.42
CA ASP A 80 -9.58 1.24 -14.01
C ASP A 80 -8.27 1.42 -13.26
N LEU A 81 -8.30 1.20 -11.94
CA LEU A 81 -7.17 1.37 -11.06
C LEU A 81 -7.14 0.26 -10.00
N LEU A 82 -6.09 -0.55 -10.01
CA LEU A 82 -5.81 -1.55 -8.97
C LEU A 82 -4.72 -1.03 -8.05
N ILE A 83 -4.99 -0.82 -6.75
CA ILE A 83 -4.03 -0.38 -5.74
C ILE A 83 -3.70 -1.53 -4.79
N ASN A 84 -2.52 -2.10 -4.94
CA ASN A 84 -1.93 -3.07 -4.03
C ASN A 84 -1.28 -2.35 -2.84
N ASN A 85 -2.10 -2.05 -1.81
CA ASN A 85 -1.68 -1.34 -0.61
C ASN A 85 -1.44 -2.27 0.59
N ALA A 86 -2.16 -3.38 0.71
CA ALA A 86 -2.03 -4.28 1.86
C ALA A 86 -0.58 -4.69 2.11
N ALA A 87 -0.11 -4.52 3.34
CA ALA A 87 1.26 -4.83 3.73
C ALA A 87 1.38 -5.25 5.20
N TYR A 88 2.45 -5.96 5.51
CA TYR A 88 2.84 -6.39 6.84
C TYR A 88 4.25 -5.90 7.17
N LEU A 89 4.36 -5.02 8.17
CA LEU A 89 5.64 -4.53 8.68
C LEU A 89 6.22 -5.47 9.75
N GLY A 90 5.33 -6.05 10.57
CA GLY A 90 5.71 -6.78 11.78
C GLY A 90 6.20 -5.85 12.90
N PRO A 91 6.45 -6.39 14.10
CA PRO A 91 7.15 -5.66 15.14
C PRO A 91 8.62 -5.42 14.76
N PRO A 92 9.28 -4.35 15.27
CA PRO A 92 10.68 -4.05 14.95
C PRO A 92 11.67 -5.07 15.53
N ASP A 93 11.38 -5.63 16.68
CA ASP A 93 12.06 -6.78 17.28
C ASP A 93 11.24 -8.06 17.00
N PRO A 94 11.84 -9.13 16.64
CA PRO A 94 13.24 -9.49 16.45
C PRO A 94 13.65 -9.50 14.97
N GLN A 95 14.00 -8.37 14.39
CA GLN A 95 14.35 -8.25 12.98
C GLN A 95 15.81 -7.77 12.79
N LYS A 96 16.74 -8.27 13.58
CA LYS A 96 18.18 -7.99 13.46
C LYS A 96 18.98 -9.27 13.35
N PHE A 97 20.14 -9.21 12.72
CA PHE A 97 21.02 -10.38 12.60
C PHE A 97 21.37 -10.96 13.98
N GLY A 98 21.23 -12.27 14.13
CA GLY A 98 21.38 -12.99 15.40
C GLY A 98 20.07 -13.16 16.19
N ASP A 99 18.99 -12.48 15.78
CA ASP A 99 17.66 -12.55 16.41
C ASP A 99 16.56 -12.37 15.34
N ILE A 100 16.63 -13.18 14.29
CA ILE A 100 15.67 -13.14 13.18
C ILE A 100 14.56 -14.17 13.43
N ASP A 101 13.32 -13.69 13.47
CA ASP A 101 12.13 -14.55 13.44
C ASP A 101 11.85 -14.97 11.99
N TYR A 102 12.09 -16.24 11.68
CA TYR A 102 11.87 -16.78 10.34
C TYR A 102 10.40 -17.01 10.00
N GLU A 103 9.50 -17.18 10.98
CA GLU A 103 8.06 -17.24 10.74
C GLU A 103 7.57 -15.85 10.28
N MET A 104 8.01 -14.81 10.96
CA MET A 104 7.72 -13.43 10.54
C MET A 104 8.34 -13.11 9.17
N PHE A 105 9.52 -13.66 8.88
CA PHE A 105 10.17 -13.52 7.57
C PHE A 105 9.27 -14.12 6.47
N THR A 106 8.81 -15.36 6.66
CA THR A 106 7.89 -16.05 5.75
C THR A 106 6.60 -15.25 5.56
N LYS A 107 5.98 -14.81 6.66
CA LYS A 107 4.76 -14.01 6.63
C LYS A 107 4.94 -12.69 5.88
N SER A 108 6.08 -12.04 6.04
CA SER A 108 6.39 -10.81 5.30
C SER A 108 6.42 -11.05 3.79
N PHE A 109 6.98 -12.16 3.33
CA PHE A 109 6.97 -12.53 1.91
C PHE A 109 5.58 -12.89 1.42
N GLU A 110 4.81 -13.66 2.18
CA GLU A 110 3.44 -14.03 1.82
C GLU A 110 2.56 -12.79 1.63
N VAL A 111 2.62 -11.83 2.57
CA VAL A 111 1.77 -10.64 2.52
C VAL A 111 2.31 -9.59 1.55
N ASN A 112 3.62 -9.29 1.59
CA ASN A 112 4.18 -8.14 0.88
C ASN A 112 4.60 -8.44 -0.56
N VAL A 113 4.77 -9.73 -0.92
CA VAL A 113 5.25 -10.14 -2.26
C VAL A 113 4.21 -10.99 -2.97
N ILE A 114 3.94 -12.18 -2.42
CA ILE A 114 3.08 -13.18 -3.08
C ILE A 114 1.64 -12.69 -3.16
N GLY A 115 1.12 -12.09 -2.08
CA GLY A 115 -0.25 -11.59 -2.01
C GLY A 115 -0.58 -10.57 -3.12
N PRO A 116 0.13 -9.44 -3.24
CA PRO A 116 -0.16 -8.45 -4.28
C PRO A 116 0.01 -8.97 -5.71
N ILE A 117 1.00 -9.85 -5.97
CA ILE A 117 1.15 -10.48 -7.29
C ILE A 117 -0.04 -11.41 -7.58
N LYS A 118 -0.46 -12.24 -6.61
CA LYS A 118 -1.63 -13.13 -6.73
C LYS A 118 -2.92 -12.36 -7.02
N VAL A 119 -3.18 -11.27 -6.28
CA VAL A 119 -4.34 -10.40 -6.52
C VAL A 119 -4.28 -9.80 -7.92
N THR A 120 -3.13 -9.29 -8.33
CA THR A 120 -2.94 -8.71 -9.67
C THR A 120 -3.18 -9.74 -10.77
N GLU A 121 -2.60 -10.93 -10.64
CA GLU A 121 -2.79 -12.03 -11.60
C GLU A 121 -4.27 -12.41 -11.74
N LYS A 122 -5.00 -12.49 -10.64
CA LYS A 122 -6.42 -12.85 -10.64
C LYS A 122 -7.33 -11.78 -11.23
N LEU A 123 -7.03 -10.51 -10.98
CA LEU A 123 -7.82 -9.37 -11.45
C LEU A 123 -7.31 -8.77 -12.77
N ILE A 124 -6.33 -9.38 -13.42
CA ILE A 124 -5.71 -8.80 -14.62
C ILE A 124 -6.72 -8.62 -15.77
N ASN A 125 -7.69 -9.53 -15.92
CA ASN A 125 -8.70 -9.41 -16.97
C ASN A 125 -9.68 -8.26 -16.68
N ASN A 126 -9.96 -7.96 -15.43
CA ASN A 126 -10.75 -6.79 -15.03
C ASN A 126 -10.00 -5.49 -15.39
N VAL A 127 -8.68 -5.45 -15.18
CA VAL A 127 -7.83 -4.31 -15.60
C VAL A 127 -7.77 -4.21 -17.12
N ARG A 128 -7.57 -5.33 -17.83
CA ARG A 128 -7.56 -5.37 -19.31
C ARG A 128 -8.82 -4.83 -19.94
N SER A 129 -9.98 -5.09 -19.32
CA SER A 129 -11.28 -4.65 -19.82
C SER A 129 -11.59 -3.18 -19.55
N SER A 130 -10.78 -2.49 -18.74
CA SER A 130 -10.95 -1.06 -18.43
C SER A 130 -10.31 -0.16 -19.49
N ASN A 131 -10.63 1.14 -19.40
CA ASN A 131 -10.05 2.15 -20.28
C ASN A 131 -8.70 2.69 -19.76
N THR A 132 -8.54 2.79 -18.45
CA THR A 132 -7.37 3.45 -17.82
C THR A 132 -6.21 2.49 -17.60
N LYS A 133 -6.48 1.25 -17.22
CA LYS A 133 -5.52 0.13 -17.08
C LYS A 133 -4.30 0.45 -16.20
N LYS A 134 -4.54 0.95 -14.98
CA LYS A 134 -3.46 1.28 -14.03
C LYS A 134 -3.36 0.25 -12.91
N ILE A 135 -2.13 -0.18 -12.61
CA ILE A 135 -1.81 -1.07 -11.48
C ILE A 135 -0.72 -0.41 -10.64
N ILE A 136 -1.05 -0.11 -9.39
CA ILE A 136 -0.16 0.55 -8.45
C ILE A 136 0.22 -0.43 -7.33
N PHE A 137 1.50 -0.49 -7.03
CA PHE A 137 2.02 -1.20 -5.86
C PHE A 137 2.62 -0.20 -4.88
N LEU A 138 2.28 -0.32 -3.60
CA LEU A 138 2.95 0.45 -2.58
C LEU A 138 4.30 -0.21 -2.22
N GLY A 139 5.35 0.39 -2.74
CA GLY A 139 6.73 0.07 -2.41
C GLY A 139 7.16 0.62 -1.05
N SER A 140 8.45 0.77 -0.88
CA SER A 140 9.03 1.41 0.31
C SER A 140 10.49 1.79 0.06
N ALA A 141 10.94 2.92 0.56
CA ALA A 141 12.35 3.26 0.63
C ALA A 141 13.18 2.18 1.36
N ALA A 142 12.54 1.46 2.29
CA ALA A 142 13.15 0.35 3.00
C ALA A 142 13.55 -0.83 2.10
N GLY A 143 12.93 -0.98 0.92
CA GLY A 143 13.28 -1.99 -0.08
C GLY A 143 14.37 -1.55 -1.07
N SER A 144 14.78 -0.29 -1.05
CA SER A 144 15.87 0.20 -1.90
C SER A 144 17.22 -0.27 -1.36
N ILE A 145 17.96 -1.03 -2.17
CA ILE A 145 19.32 -1.50 -1.83
C ILE A 145 20.30 -0.32 -1.80
N ALA A 146 20.13 0.63 -2.70
CA ALA A 146 20.99 1.80 -2.81
C ALA A 146 20.84 2.78 -1.63
N GLN A 147 19.72 2.74 -0.89
CA GLN A 147 19.44 3.64 0.24
C GLN A 147 19.67 3.00 1.62
N ILE A 148 20.21 1.78 1.67
CA ILE A 148 20.51 1.13 2.95
C ILE A 148 21.65 1.87 3.68
N ALA A 149 21.34 2.36 4.87
CA ALA A 149 22.31 2.99 5.76
C ALA A 149 22.15 2.46 7.20
N PRO A 150 23.25 2.32 7.96
CA PRO A 150 23.18 1.95 9.38
C PRO A 150 22.43 2.99 10.24
N PRO A 151 21.76 2.55 11.32
CA PRO A 151 21.60 1.17 11.77
C PRO A 151 20.58 0.40 10.88
N VAL A 152 20.90 -0.86 10.54
CA VAL A 152 20.02 -1.70 9.71
C VAL A 152 19.25 -2.65 10.62
N THR A 153 17.92 -2.57 10.50
CA THR A 153 16.95 -3.45 11.16
C THR A 153 15.87 -3.85 10.16
N LEU A 154 14.82 -4.51 10.59
CA LEU A 154 13.66 -4.87 9.75
C LEU A 154 14.03 -5.81 8.60
N TYR A 155 14.85 -6.85 8.88
CA TYR A 155 15.32 -7.78 7.85
C TYR A 155 14.19 -8.36 6.99
N SER A 156 13.14 -8.88 7.62
CA SER A 156 12.02 -9.49 6.92
C SER A 156 11.26 -8.48 6.05
N TYR A 157 10.97 -7.31 6.60
CA TYR A 157 10.25 -6.25 5.87
C TYR A 157 11.07 -5.71 4.69
N ARG A 158 12.32 -5.32 4.93
CA ARG A 158 13.22 -4.77 3.90
C ARG A 158 13.41 -5.76 2.75
N SER A 159 13.71 -7.03 3.09
CA SER A 159 13.90 -8.09 2.09
C SER A 159 12.63 -8.34 1.29
N SER A 160 11.46 -8.34 1.94
CA SER A 160 10.18 -8.51 1.23
C SER A 160 9.87 -7.33 0.31
N LYS A 161 10.16 -6.09 0.73
CA LYS A 161 9.94 -4.92 -0.16
C LYS A 161 10.91 -4.91 -1.33
N ALA A 162 12.17 -5.28 -1.15
CA ALA A 162 13.11 -5.44 -2.27
C ALA A 162 12.65 -6.53 -3.25
N ALA A 163 12.16 -7.67 -2.74
CA ALA A 163 11.59 -8.72 -3.57
C ALA A 163 10.34 -8.28 -4.33
N LEU A 164 9.43 -7.51 -3.68
CA LEU A 164 8.29 -6.90 -4.36
C LEU A 164 8.74 -5.96 -5.49
N HIS A 165 9.74 -5.12 -5.23
CA HIS A 165 10.28 -4.18 -6.24
C HIS A 165 10.73 -4.93 -7.49
N LEU A 166 11.49 -6.02 -7.34
CA LEU A 166 11.93 -6.84 -8.48
C LEU A 166 10.74 -7.51 -9.18
N ALA A 167 9.79 -8.06 -8.43
CA ALA A 167 8.60 -8.70 -9.01
C ALA A 167 7.76 -7.71 -9.81
N VAL A 168 7.57 -6.50 -9.31
CA VAL A 168 6.84 -5.42 -10.01
C VAL A 168 7.61 -4.95 -11.24
N HIS A 169 8.93 -4.91 -11.19
CA HIS A 169 9.76 -4.57 -12.35
C HIS A 169 9.59 -5.58 -13.48
N ASN A 170 9.55 -6.89 -13.16
CA ASN A 170 9.24 -7.92 -14.15
C ASN A 170 7.85 -7.74 -14.75
N LEU A 171 6.84 -7.53 -13.89
CA LEU A 171 5.46 -7.34 -14.31
C LEU A 171 5.29 -6.11 -15.23
N TYR A 172 6.01 -5.01 -14.93
CA TYR A 172 6.05 -3.82 -15.78
C TYR A 172 6.47 -4.15 -17.22
N HIS A 173 7.53 -4.96 -17.40
CA HIS A 173 8.00 -5.37 -18.72
C HIS A 173 7.04 -6.32 -19.42
N GLU A 174 6.46 -7.28 -18.69
CA GLU A 174 5.52 -8.25 -19.26
C GLU A 174 4.24 -7.58 -19.77
N LEU A 175 3.70 -6.60 -19.03
CA LEU A 175 2.42 -5.94 -19.35
C LEU A 175 2.56 -4.72 -20.28
N ALA A 176 3.78 -4.29 -20.59
CA ALA A 176 4.04 -3.10 -21.41
C ALA A 176 3.38 -3.18 -22.81
N SER A 177 3.37 -4.36 -23.42
CA SER A 177 2.76 -4.58 -24.76
C SER A 177 1.23 -4.48 -24.75
N GLU A 178 0.59 -4.53 -23.58
CA GLU A 178 -0.85 -4.45 -23.40
C GLU A 178 -1.36 -3.04 -23.06
N ASN A 179 -0.45 -2.06 -23.04
CA ASN A 179 -0.70 -0.69 -22.59
C ASN A 179 -1.23 -0.63 -21.13
N ILE A 180 -0.83 -1.58 -20.29
CA ILE A 180 -1.12 -1.56 -18.87
C ILE A 180 -0.01 -0.76 -18.18
N ILE A 181 -0.43 0.26 -17.42
CA ILE A 181 0.47 1.14 -16.69
C ILE A 181 0.74 0.52 -15.33
N VAL A 182 1.98 0.18 -15.04
CA VAL A 182 2.42 -0.34 -13.74
C VAL A 182 3.30 0.69 -13.07
N SER A 183 3.06 1.01 -11.80
CA SER A 183 3.91 1.90 -11.01
C SER A 183 4.14 1.36 -9.61
N LEU A 184 5.33 1.61 -9.08
CA LEU A 184 5.77 1.29 -7.74
C LEU A 184 6.02 2.59 -6.97
N ILE A 185 5.22 2.87 -5.94
CA ILE A 185 5.24 4.15 -5.24
C ILE A 185 5.67 3.95 -3.78
N ASN A 186 6.70 4.66 -3.35
CA ASN A 186 7.02 4.82 -1.93
C ASN A 186 6.09 5.88 -1.32
N PRO A 187 5.24 5.52 -0.34
CA PRO A 187 4.30 6.48 0.25
C PRO A 187 4.97 7.55 1.14
N GLY A 188 6.28 7.42 1.40
CA GLY A 188 7.01 8.20 2.40
C GLY A 188 6.95 7.56 3.80
N LEU A 189 7.47 8.26 4.79
CA LEU A 189 7.28 7.92 6.20
C LEU A 189 5.95 8.52 6.64
N VAL A 190 4.92 7.69 6.64
CA VAL A 190 3.54 8.12 6.86
C VAL A 190 3.09 7.85 8.28
N ASP A 191 2.53 8.85 8.94
CA ASP A 191 1.88 8.67 10.23
C ASP A 191 0.53 7.96 10.06
N THR A 192 0.49 6.71 10.46
CA THR A 192 -0.73 5.90 10.51
C THR A 192 -1.18 5.60 11.94
N ARG A 193 -0.58 6.26 12.96
CA ARG A 193 -0.74 5.89 14.37
C ARG A 193 -0.72 7.06 15.35
N GLY A 194 -0.68 8.30 14.87
CA GLY A 194 -0.72 9.49 15.72
C GLY A 194 0.65 9.91 16.30
N PHE A 195 1.75 9.59 15.64
CA PHE A 195 3.08 10.09 16.06
C PHE A 195 3.19 11.61 15.96
N LEU A 196 2.54 12.21 14.95
CA LEU A 196 2.55 13.66 14.73
C LEU A 196 1.69 14.43 15.74
N ASP A 197 0.79 13.73 16.43
CA ASP A 197 -0.04 14.32 17.49
C ASP A 197 0.74 14.47 18.81
N LEU A 198 1.88 13.77 18.96
CA LEU A 198 2.73 13.82 20.14
C LEU A 198 3.62 15.07 20.14
N LYS A 199 3.57 15.85 21.21
CA LYS A 199 4.48 16.96 21.42
C LYS A 199 5.86 16.46 21.92
N PRO A 200 6.94 17.24 21.76
CA PRO A 200 8.29 16.84 22.18
C PRO A 200 8.42 16.38 23.63
N ASP A 201 7.63 16.97 24.53
CA ASP A 201 7.67 16.68 25.96
C ASP A 201 6.60 15.66 26.42
N ASP A 202 5.74 15.22 25.52
CA ASP A 202 4.69 14.24 25.87
C ASP A 202 5.32 12.87 26.18
N PRO A 203 4.75 12.13 27.15
CA PRO A 203 5.14 10.74 27.37
C PRO A 203 4.78 9.90 26.14
N ILE A 204 5.73 9.08 25.70
CA ILE A 204 5.49 8.20 24.55
C ILE A 204 4.62 7.03 25.01
N PRO A 205 3.45 6.80 24.37
CA PRO A 205 2.60 5.64 24.68
C PRO A 205 3.37 4.32 24.48
N GLU A 206 3.21 3.39 25.44
CA GLU A 206 3.87 2.08 25.40
C GLU A 206 3.56 1.29 24.11
N GLU A 207 2.38 1.49 23.57
CA GLU A 207 1.97 0.84 22.31
C GLU A 207 2.84 1.27 21.12
N LEU A 208 3.28 2.53 21.10
CA LEU A 208 4.18 3.04 20.07
C LEU A 208 5.60 2.55 20.25
N THR A 209 6.09 2.44 21.48
CA THR A 209 7.45 1.93 21.76
C THR A 209 7.61 0.45 21.42
N LYS A 210 6.50 -0.33 21.46
CA LYS A 210 6.48 -1.73 21.00
C LYS A 210 6.63 -1.86 19.48
N MET A 211 6.48 -0.77 18.74
CA MET A 211 6.43 -0.78 17.27
C MET A 211 7.59 -0.03 16.63
N VAL A 212 8.09 0.97 17.32
CA VAL A 212 9.17 1.83 16.84
C VAL A 212 10.10 2.13 18.03
N PRO A 213 11.42 1.99 17.90
CA PRO A 213 12.37 2.36 18.95
C PRO A 213 12.13 3.78 19.44
N GLU A 214 12.15 3.98 20.76
CA GLU A 214 11.88 5.29 21.38
C GLU A 214 12.72 6.43 20.79
N ILE A 215 13.98 6.14 20.49
CA ILE A 215 14.89 7.14 19.90
C ILE A 215 14.35 7.67 18.55
N LEU A 216 13.73 6.82 17.71
CA LEU A 216 13.14 7.25 16.45
C LEU A 216 11.90 8.09 16.69
N ILE A 217 11.07 7.73 17.68
CA ILE A 217 9.88 8.52 18.04
C ILE A 217 10.31 9.92 18.49
N ARG A 218 11.34 10.02 19.33
CA ARG A 218 11.91 11.31 19.75
C ARG A 218 12.43 12.13 18.57
N MET A 219 13.12 11.49 17.63
CA MET A 219 13.59 12.17 16.43
C MET A 219 12.44 12.69 15.54
N ILE A 220 11.32 11.97 15.48
CA ILE A 220 10.11 12.43 14.79
C ILE A 220 9.50 13.64 15.52
N GLN A 221 9.32 13.55 16.85
CA GLN A 221 8.81 14.65 17.68
C GLN A 221 9.66 15.93 17.56
N GLU A 222 10.98 15.78 17.43
CA GLU A 222 11.93 16.89 17.26
C GLU A 222 12.01 17.39 15.81
N GLY A 223 11.23 16.80 14.87
CA GLY A 223 11.25 17.16 13.45
C GLY A 223 12.55 16.78 12.71
N LYS A 224 13.40 15.94 13.30
CA LYS A 224 14.66 15.46 12.68
C LYS A 224 14.42 14.41 11.61
N ILE A 225 13.30 13.69 11.69
CA ILE A 225 12.85 12.73 10.69
C ILE A 225 11.53 13.26 10.11
N PRO A 226 11.49 13.63 8.83
CA PRO A 226 10.27 14.13 8.22
C PRO A 226 9.24 12.99 8.13
N MET A 227 8.09 13.20 8.75
CA MET A 227 6.94 12.33 8.68
C MET A 227 5.77 13.14 8.11
N ILE A 228 4.94 12.52 7.29
CA ILE A 228 3.78 13.16 6.68
C ILE A 228 2.50 12.46 7.11
N THR A 229 1.39 13.15 7.05
CA THR A 229 0.07 12.58 7.33
C THR A 229 -0.36 11.60 6.25
N THR A 230 -1.33 10.72 6.56
CA THR A 230 -1.95 9.86 5.54
C THR A 230 -2.59 10.69 4.43
N TYR A 231 -3.22 11.81 4.79
CA TYR A 231 -3.86 12.72 3.85
C TYR A 231 -2.86 13.31 2.84
N GLU A 232 -1.74 13.85 3.32
CA GLU A 232 -0.70 14.42 2.45
C GLU A 232 -0.09 13.37 1.52
N SER A 233 0.27 12.22 2.07
CA SER A 233 0.85 11.12 1.28
C SER A 233 -0.10 10.66 0.17
N VAL A 234 -1.37 10.41 0.51
CA VAL A 234 -2.37 9.93 -0.45
C VAL A 234 -2.70 10.99 -1.48
N THR A 235 -2.84 12.26 -1.09
CA THR A 235 -3.10 13.35 -2.03
C THR A 235 -1.99 13.46 -3.07
N GLN A 236 -0.72 13.38 -2.64
CA GLN A 236 0.42 13.40 -3.57
C GLN A 236 0.42 12.17 -4.49
N MET A 237 0.21 10.97 -3.93
CA MET A 237 0.14 9.74 -4.74
C MET A 237 -1.00 9.78 -5.76
N MET A 238 -2.18 10.26 -5.39
CA MET A 238 -3.31 10.38 -6.31
C MET A 238 -3.00 11.36 -7.45
N SER A 239 -2.42 12.52 -7.15
CA SER A 239 -1.98 13.46 -8.19
C SER A 239 -1.00 12.81 -9.17
N TYR A 240 -0.01 12.07 -8.67
CA TYR A 240 0.93 11.33 -9.51
C TYR A 240 0.25 10.22 -10.32
N ILE A 241 -0.67 9.45 -9.70
CA ILE A 241 -1.41 8.39 -10.37
C ILE A 241 -2.28 8.94 -11.51
N ASP A 242 -2.90 10.10 -11.34
CA ASP A 242 -3.72 10.73 -12.38
C ASP A 242 -2.88 11.08 -13.62
N ASP A 243 -1.66 11.57 -13.43
CA ASP A 243 -0.73 11.97 -14.49
C ASP A 243 0.01 10.78 -15.16
N LEU A 244 -0.12 9.53 -14.64
CA LEU A 244 0.56 8.37 -15.20
C LEU A 244 0.07 8.04 -16.60
N THR A 245 1.05 7.84 -17.50
CA THR A 245 0.85 7.36 -18.88
C THR A 245 1.76 6.16 -19.16
N THR A 246 1.59 5.53 -20.31
CA THR A 246 2.46 4.43 -20.75
C THR A 246 3.93 4.83 -20.93
N ASP A 247 4.17 6.12 -21.12
CA ASP A 247 5.52 6.69 -21.30
C ASP A 247 6.15 7.17 -20.00
N THR A 248 5.39 7.13 -18.89
CA THR A 248 5.87 7.62 -17.59
C THR A 248 7.02 6.77 -17.07
N LYS A 249 8.13 7.41 -16.75
CA LYS A 249 9.32 6.82 -16.14
C LYS A 249 9.91 7.81 -15.12
N PRO A 250 10.54 7.33 -14.06
CA PRO A 250 10.87 5.94 -13.71
C PRO A 250 9.70 5.15 -13.11
N LEU A 251 9.87 3.82 -13.05
CA LEU A 251 8.87 2.91 -12.45
C LEU A 251 8.78 3.07 -10.93
N PHE A 252 9.90 3.28 -10.23
CA PHE A 252 9.95 3.45 -8.78
C PHE A 252 10.11 4.93 -8.40
N VAL A 253 9.13 5.43 -7.66
CA VAL A 253 9.04 6.86 -7.30
C VAL A 253 8.61 7.07 -5.85
N ASN A 254 8.83 8.26 -5.33
CA ASN A 254 8.19 8.75 -4.10
C ASN A 254 6.72 9.11 -4.34
N CYS A 255 5.98 9.40 -3.26
CA CYS A 255 4.58 9.82 -3.31
C CYS A 255 4.34 11.06 -4.21
N ASP A 256 5.31 11.95 -4.32
CA ASP A 256 5.30 13.15 -5.16
C ASP A 256 5.75 12.91 -6.62
N GLY A 257 6.01 11.66 -7.01
CA GLY A 257 6.48 11.28 -8.34
C GLY A 257 7.99 11.45 -8.56
N THR A 258 8.75 11.92 -7.58
CA THR A 258 10.22 12.02 -7.72
C THR A 258 10.88 10.65 -7.80
N PRO A 259 11.89 10.46 -8.70
CA PRO A 259 12.56 9.18 -8.88
C PRO A 259 13.19 8.63 -7.61
N MET A 260 13.07 7.32 -7.40
CA MET A 260 13.76 6.61 -6.32
C MET A 260 14.79 5.62 -6.87
N PRO A 261 15.95 5.50 -6.22
CA PRO A 261 16.92 4.46 -6.54
C PRO A 261 16.43 3.09 -6.02
N TRP A 262 16.84 2.03 -6.74
CA TRP A 262 16.49 0.64 -6.43
C TRP A 262 17.25 0.08 -5.22
#